data_b6a987dfbde45993cc039ef096ee887e
#
_entry.id   b6a987dfbde45993cc039ef096ee887e
#
_cell.length_a   1.000
_cell.length_b   1.000
_cell.length_c   1.000
_cell.angle_alpha   90.00
_cell.angle_beta   90.00
_cell.angle_gamma   90.00
#
_symmetry.space_group_name_H-M   'P 1'
#
loop_
_entity.id
_entity.type
_entity.pdbx_description
1 polymer ?
#
loop_
_entity_poly.entity_id
_entity_poly.type
_entity_poly.pdbx_seq_one_letter_code
_entity_poly.pdbx_strand_id
1 'polypeptide(L)'
;MEETPDIPSIDDRLARRLKGLRLAAGWSLDDLAARAGVSRASLSRIENAEVSATAAVLGRLAAAHGLPMSRLIALAEEDFTARLRPADQPVWTDPATGFRRRQLSPPAATLGGEVLDCELPPATRIDYDQPPRPGLEHHLVLMTGRLRVTVEGTPHDLMPGDCLRYRLHGASRFETTPAEGARYHLFIL
;
A
#
# COMPACT_ATOMS: atom_id res chain seq x y z
N MET A 1 -22.93 -30.24 -1.70
CA MET A 1 -21.71 -30.33 -2.52
C MET A 1 -21.11 -28.95 -2.46
N GLU A 2 -20.18 -28.73 -1.52
CA GLU A 2 -19.49 -27.45 -1.37
C GLU A 2 -18.54 -27.29 -2.56
N GLU A 3 -18.78 -26.30 -3.39
CA GLU A 3 -17.81 -25.87 -4.39
C GLU A 3 -16.59 -25.30 -3.64
N THR A 4 -15.50 -26.06 -3.67
CA THR A 4 -14.20 -25.54 -3.24
C THR A 4 -13.89 -24.32 -4.12
N PRO A 5 -13.63 -23.12 -3.56
CA PRO A 5 -13.29 -21.96 -4.36
C PRO A 5 -12.02 -22.27 -5.18
N ASP A 6 -12.14 -22.13 -6.50
CA ASP A 6 -11.03 -22.32 -7.43
C ASP A 6 -9.97 -21.24 -7.14
N ILE A 7 -8.91 -21.64 -6.43
CA ILE A 7 -7.80 -20.75 -6.08
C ILE A 7 -7.01 -20.51 -7.38
N PRO A 8 -6.96 -19.26 -7.89
CA PRO A 8 -6.25 -18.95 -9.13
C PRO A 8 -4.80 -19.42 -9.07
N SER A 9 -4.32 -20.05 -10.12
CA SER A 9 -2.93 -20.50 -10.22
C SER A 9 -1.97 -19.30 -10.15
N ILE A 10 -0.68 -19.55 -9.87
CA ILE A 10 0.33 -18.51 -9.91
C ILE A 10 0.43 -17.87 -11.30
N ASP A 11 0.21 -18.67 -12.36
CA ASP A 11 0.20 -18.19 -13.74
C ASP A 11 -0.98 -17.24 -13.99
N ASP A 12 -2.18 -17.55 -13.48
CA ASP A 12 -3.34 -16.65 -13.57
C ASP A 12 -3.12 -15.32 -12.86
N ARG A 13 -2.47 -15.36 -11.68
CA ARG A 13 -2.16 -14.16 -10.90
C ARG A 13 -1.10 -13.32 -11.62
N LEU A 14 -0.06 -13.97 -12.12
CA LEU A 14 1.01 -13.33 -12.87
C LEU A 14 0.50 -12.70 -14.17
N ALA A 15 -0.34 -13.41 -14.91
CA ALA A 15 -0.99 -12.92 -16.13
C ALA A 15 -1.79 -11.64 -15.87
N ARG A 16 -2.66 -11.68 -14.86
CA ARG A 16 -3.45 -10.50 -14.44
C ARG A 16 -2.56 -9.34 -14.02
N ARG A 17 -1.46 -9.63 -13.32
CA ARG A 17 -0.54 -8.60 -12.85
C ARG A 17 0.21 -7.95 -14.01
N LEU A 18 0.75 -8.71 -14.94
CA LEU A 18 1.43 -8.20 -16.14
C LEU A 18 0.49 -7.31 -16.96
N LYS A 19 -0.74 -7.78 -17.21
CA LYS A 19 -1.77 -6.99 -17.90
C LYS A 19 -2.09 -5.69 -17.16
N GLY A 20 -2.22 -5.75 -15.83
CA GLY A 20 -2.45 -4.57 -14.99
C GLY A 20 -1.31 -3.54 -15.07
N LEU A 21 -0.05 -3.98 -15.00
CA LEU A 21 1.13 -3.12 -15.13
C LEU A 21 1.18 -2.45 -16.51
N ARG A 22 0.90 -3.20 -17.58
CA ARG A 22 0.86 -2.66 -18.94
C ARG A 22 -0.21 -1.58 -19.09
N LEU A 23 -1.44 -1.87 -18.61
CA LEU A 23 -2.55 -0.91 -18.68
C LEU A 23 -2.30 0.34 -17.83
N ALA A 24 -1.74 0.18 -16.64
CA ALA A 24 -1.36 1.30 -15.76
C ALA A 24 -0.29 2.21 -16.40
N ALA A 25 0.61 1.63 -17.20
CA ALA A 25 1.59 2.39 -17.98
C ALA A 25 1.00 3.03 -19.26
N GLY A 26 -0.27 2.78 -19.58
CA GLY A 26 -0.92 3.26 -20.80
C GLY A 26 -0.44 2.57 -22.08
N TRP A 27 0.18 1.37 -21.96
CA TRP A 27 0.78 0.69 -23.11
C TRP A 27 -0.19 -0.29 -23.79
N SER A 28 -0.12 -0.32 -25.12
CA SER A 28 -0.72 -1.40 -25.91
C SER A 28 0.11 -2.69 -25.78
N LEU A 29 -0.43 -3.80 -26.26
CA LEU A 29 0.35 -5.06 -26.37
C LEU A 29 1.58 -4.90 -27.27
N ASP A 30 1.47 -4.11 -28.35
CA ASP A 30 2.57 -3.85 -29.27
C ASP A 30 3.67 -3.01 -28.59
N ASP A 31 3.30 -2.01 -27.78
CA ASP A 31 4.25 -1.19 -27.03
C ASP A 31 5.07 -2.03 -26.04
N LEU A 32 4.41 -2.87 -25.24
CA LEU A 32 5.13 -3.71 -24.27
C LEU A 32 5.94 -4.81 -24.99
N ALA A 33 5.41 -5.38 -26.07
CA ALA A 33 6.14 -6.37 -26.87
C ALA A 33 7.45 -5.80 -27.42
N ALA A 34 7.41 -4.60 -27.98
CA ALA A 34 8.60 -3.89 -28.48
C ALA A 34 9.59 -3.58 -27.35
N ARG A 35 9.12 -3.07 -26.20
CA ARG A 35 9.97 -2.71 -25.05
C ARG A 35 10.63 -3.92 -24.40
N ALA A 36 9.92 -5.05 -24.29
CA ALA A 36 10.40 -6.27 -23.69
C ALA A 36 11.15 -7.19 -24.66
N GLY A 37 11.15 -6.91 -25.95
CA GLY A 37 11.75 -7.77 -26.98
C GLY A 37 11.07 -9.15 -27.05
N VAL A 38 9.74 -9.22 -26.84
CA VAL A 38 8.92 -10.43 -26.96
C VAL A 38 7.91 -10.27 -28.08
N SER A 39 7.42 -11.37 -28.66
CA SER A 39 6.38 -11.24 -29.68
C SER A 39 5.04 -10.84 -29.05
N ARG A 40 4.26 -10.02 -29.77
CA ARG A 40 2.89 -9.63 -29.36
C ARG A 40 2.02 -10.87 -29.08
N ALA A 41 2.12 -11.90 -29.91
CA ALA A 41 1.37 -13.14 -29.74
C ALA A 41 1.73 -13.88 -28.45
N SER A 42 3.04 -14.00 -28.14
CA SER A 42 3.49 -14.58 -26.87
C SER A 42 3.03 -13.78 -25.66
N LEU A 43 3.12 -12.45 -25.73
CA LEU A 43 2.67 -11.55 -24.65
C LEU A 43 1.16 -11.71 -24.41
N SER A 44 0.34 -11.72 -25.47
CA SER A 44 -1.10 -11.92 -25.37
C SER A 44 -1.45 -13.23 -24.67
N ARG A 45 -0.79 -14.34 -25.06
CA ARG A 45 -1.03 -15.65 -24.47
C ARG A 45 -0.61 -15.70 -22.99
N ILE A 46 0.47 -15.03 -22.64
CA ILE A 46 0.92 -14.90 -21.22
C ILE A 46 -0.09 -14.09 -20.41
N GLU A 47 -0.55 -12.94 -20.91
CA GLU A 47 -1.53 -12.08 -20.20
C GLU A 47 -2.93 -12.71 -20.09
N ASN A 48 -3.23 -13.72 -20.88
CA ASN A 48 -4.46 -14.51 -20.81
C ASN A 48 -4.28 -15.83 -20.04
N ALA A 49 -3.12 -16.06 -19.44
CA ALA A 49 -2.75 -17.31 -18.76
C ALA A 49 -2.86 -18.58 -19.64
N GLU A 50 -2.77 -18.43 -20.97
CA GLU A 50 -2.79 -19.55 -21.91
C GLU A 50 -1.46 -20.33 -21.93
N VAL A 51 -0.39 -19.68 -21.51
CA VAL A 51 0.95 -20.25 -21.39
C VAL A 51 1.70 -19.63 -20.21
N SER A 52 2.49 -20.44 -19.51
CA SER A 52 3.41 -19.96 -18.48
C SER A 52 4.57 -19.19 -19.11
N ALA A 53 4.94 -18.06 -18.48
CA ALA A 53 6.08 -17.29 -18.94
C ALA A 53 7.39 -17.92 -18.43
N THR A 54 8.37 -18.08 -19.30
CA THR A 54 9.71 -18.53 -18.88
C THR A 54 10.42 -17.45 -18.07
N ALA A 55 11.38 -17.81 -17.21
CA ALA A 55 12.17 -16.88 -16.42
C ALA A 55 12.84 -15.80 -17.29
N ALA A 56 13.32 -16.16 -18.49
CA ALA A 56 13.93 -15.22 -19.43
C ALA A 56 12.92 -14.19 -19.94
N VAL A 57 11.67 -14.60 -20.21
CA VAL A 57 10.59 -13.70 -20.63
C VAL A 57 10.17 -12.81 -19.46
N LEU A 58 9.99 -13.37 -18.25
CA LEU A 58 9.67 -12.59 -17.05
C LEU A 58 10.72 -11.53 -16.76
N GLY A 59 12.01 -11.86 -16.86
CA GLY A 59 13.11 -10.91 -16.68
C GLY A 59 13.02 -9.73 -17.66
N ARG A 60 12.70 -9.98 -18.93
CA ARG A 60 12.53 -8.92 -19.96
C ARG A 60 11.29 -8.07 -19.70
N LEU A 61 10.18 -8.69 -19.31
CA LEU A 61 8.95 -7.96 -18.96
C LEU A 61 9.15 -7.10 -17.71
N ALA A 62 9.81 -7.63 -16.68
CA ALA A 62 10.15 -6.87 -15.47
C ALA A 62 11.05 -5.67 -15.82
N ALA A 63 12.10 -5.88 -16.62
CA ALA A 63 13.00 -4.81 -17.07
C ALA A 63 12.25 -3.72 -17.85
N ALA A 64 11.32 -4.09 -18.73
CA ALA A 64 10.49 -3.14 -19.48
C ALA A 64 9.65 -2.24 -18.56
N HIS A 65 9.23 -2.77 -17.40
CA HIS A 65 8.50 -2.02 -16.37
C HIS A 65 9.42 -1.35 -15.33
N GLY A 66 10.74 -1.44 -15.47
CA GLY A 66 11.70 -0.90 -14.50
C GLY A 66 11.68 -1.61 -13.14
N LEU A 67 11.23 -2.87 -13.10
CA LEU A 67 11.11 -3.67 -11.89
C LEU A 67 12.19 -4.77 -11.86
N PRO A 68 12.74 -5.13 -10.69
CA PRO A 68 13.45 -6.39 -10.54
C PRO A 68 12.47 -7.57 -10.69
N MET A 69 12.95 -8.69 -11.24
CA MET A 69 12.13 -9.89 -11.45
C MET A 69 11.52 -10.42 -10.15
N SER A 70 12.27 -10.37 -9.05
CA SER A 70 11.79 -10.75 -7.72
C SER A 70 10.57 -9.94 -7.28
N ARG A 71 10.55 -8.65 -7.59
CA ARG A 71 9.40 -7.78 -7.30
C ARG A 71 8.20 -8.15 -8.16
N LEU A 72 8.40 -8.45 -9.45
CA LEU A 72 7.33 -8.89 -10.33
C LEU A 72 6.68 -10.19 -9.81
N ILE A 73 7.48 -11.15 -9.37
CA ILE A 73 7.00 -12.42 -8.80
C ILE A 73 6.26 -12.17 -7.48
N ALA A 74 6.84 -11.40 -6.56
CA ALA A 74 6.19 -11.04 -5.30
C ALA A 74 4.83 -10.37 -5.51
N LEU A 75 4.70 -9.50 -6.51
CA LEU A 75 3.44 -8.88 -6.89
C LEU A 75 2.37 -9.87 -7.40
N ALA A 76 2.79 -11.03 -7.93
CA ALA A 76 1.88 -12.09 -8.36
C ALA A 76 1.50 -13.03 -7.20
N GLU A 77 2.36 -13.13 -6.17
CA GLU A 77 2.10 -13.94 -4.97
C GLU A 77 1.18 -13.23 -3.96
N GLU A 78 1.08 -11.91 -4.02
CA GLU A 78 0.15 -11.14 -3.16
C GLU A 78 -1.31 -11.46 -3.53
N ASP A 79 -1.99 -12.21 -2.66
CA ASP A 79 -3.44 -12.40 -2.74
C ASP A 79 -4.15 -11.08 -2.38
N PHE A 80 -4.59 -10.34 -3.43
CA PHE A 80 -5.41 -9.16 -3.22
C PHE A 80 -6.81 -9.54 -2.77
N THR A 81 -7.09 -9.34 -1.49
CA THR A 81 -8.43 -9.49 -0.92
C THR A 81 -9.15 -8.15 -0.95
N ALA A 82 -10.14 -8.01 -1.83
CA ALA A 82 -10.88 -6.75 -1.96
C ALA A 82 -11.69 -6.36 -0.71
N ARG A 83 -12.12 -7.34 0.09
CA ARG A 83 -12.87 -7.13 1.33
C ARG A 83 -12.09 -7.68 2.53
N LEU A 84 -11.54 -6.80 3.35
CA LEU A 84 -10.92 -7.14 4.63
C LEU A 84 -11.93 -6.99 5.76
N ARG A 85 -12.19 -8.06 6.48
CA ARG A 85 -13.01 -8.01 7.70
C ARG A 85 -12.16 -7.48 8.86
N PRO A 86 -12.76 -6.87 9.90
CA PRO A 86 -12.01 -6.38 11.06
C PRO A 86 -11.07 -7.41 11.70
N ALA A 87 -11.46 -8.69 11.69
CA ALA A 87 -10.64 -9.79 12.23
C ALA A 87 -9.40 -10.08 11.37
N ASP A 88 -9.43 -9.74 10.08
CA ASP A 88 -8.34 -10.00 9.12
C ASP A 88 -7.40 -8.77 8.99
N GLN A 89 -7.73 -7.65 9.65
CA GLN A 89 -6.93 -6.43 9.63
C GLN A 89 -5.77 -6.53 10.62
N PRO A 90 -4.51 -6.44 10.15
CA PRO A 90 -3.35 -6.51 11.03
C PRO A 90 -3.38 -5.40 12.09
N VAL A 91 -3.09 -5.75 13.33
CA VAL A 91 -2.99 -4.80 14.45
C VAL A 91 -1.59 -4.88 15.03
N TRP A 92 -0.98 -3.72 15.20
CA TRP A 92 0.28 -3.57 15.92
C TRP A 92 0.09 -2.60 17.09
N THR A 93 0.69 -2.93 18.22
CA THR A 93 0.68 -2.07 19.41
C THR A 93 2.12 -1.86 19.89
N ASP A 94 2.51 -0.62 20.07
CA ASP A 94 3.77 -0.28 20.70
C ASP A 94 3.71 -0.56 22.21
N PRO A 95 4.53 -1.48 22.73
CA PRO A 95 4.51 -1.83 24.14
C PRO A 95 4.99 -0.70 25.07
N ALA A 96 5.75 0.25 24.55
CA ALA A 96 6.29 1.37 25.36
C ALA A 96 5.26 2.48 25.56
N THR A 97 4.49 2.80 24.55
CA THR A 97 3.57 3.96 24.57
C THR A 97 2.09 3.54 24.59
N GLY A 98 1.79 2.27 24.29
CA GLY A 98 0.43 1.81 24.08
C GLY A 98 -0.20 2.28 22.74
N PHE A 99 0.56 2.98 21.90
CA PHE A 99 0.10 3.38 20.57
C PHE A 99 -0.31 2.17 19.76
N ARG A 100 -1.50 2.20 19.23
CA ARG A 100 -2.09 1.10 18.47
C ARG A 100 -2.37 1.52 17.03
N ARG A 101 -1.96 0.70 16.07
CA ARG A 101 -2.28 0.84 14.65
C ARG A 101 -2.99 -0.40 14.14
N ARG A 102 -4.12 -0.21 13.50
CA ARG A 102 -4.83 -1.25 12.75
C ARG A 102 -4.82 -0.88 11.27
N GLN A 103 -4.38 -1.79 10.43
CA GLN A 103 -4.38 -1.60 8.98
C GLN A 103 -5.77 -1.88 8.42
N LEU A 104 -6.57 -0.84 8.20
CA LEU A 104 -7.89 -0.95 7.57
C LEU A 104 -7.76 -1.37 6.11
N SER A 105 -6.78 -0.79 5.42
CA SER A 105 -6.38 -1.15 4.07
C SER A 105 -4.85 -1.25 4.05
N PRO A 106 -4.29 -2.45 4.24
CA PRO A 106 -2.85 -2.66 4.15
C PRO A 106 -2.34 -2.35 2.75
N PRO A 107 -1.01 -2.07 2.61
CA PRO A 107 -0.42 -1.89 1.31
C PRO A 107 -0.72 -3.08 0.40
N ALA A 108 -1.16 -2.79 -0.81
CA ALA A 108 -1.37 -3.82 -1.83
C ALA A 108 -0.75 -3.34 -3.15
N ALA A 109 -0.18 -4.27 -3.90
CA ALA A 109 0.50 -3.94 -5.14
C ALA A 109 -0.40 -3.32 -6.21
N THR A 110 -1.72 -3.55 -6.09
CA THR A 110 -2.75 -3.03 -7.00
C THR A 110 -3.36 -1.71 -6.57
N LEU A 111 -3.05 -1.24 -5.36
CA LEU A 111 -3.59 0.00 -4.80
C LEU A 111 -2.47 1.02 -4.59
N GLY A 112 -2.79 2.30 -4.78
CA GLY A 112 -1.83 3.40 -4.65
C GLY A 112 -1.57 3.85 -3.22
N GLY A 113 -2.37 3.41 -2.25
CA GLY A 113 -2.26 3.87 -0.88
C GLY A 113 -2.71 2.85 0.16
N GLU A 114 -2.49 3.18 1.42
CA GLU A 114 -2.92 2.41 2.58
C GLU A 114 -3.74 3.27 3.55
N VAL A 115 -4.55 2.63 4.39
CA VAL A 115 -5.37 3.30 5.40
C VAL A 115 -5.13 2.66 6.76
N LEU A 116 -4.79 3.50 7.73
CA LEU A 116 -4.56 3.11 9.12
C LEU A 116 -5.64 3.70 10.03
N ASP A 117 -6.06 2.93 11.02
CA ASP A 117 -6.81 3.39 12.19
C ASP A 117 -5.85 3.42 13.39
N CYS A 118 -5.58 4.60 13.88
CA CYS A 118 -4.56 4.88 14.87
C CYS A 118 -5.20 5.34 16.18
N GLU A 119 -4.74 4.79 17.30
CA GLU A 119 -5.14 5.17 18.66
C GLU A 119 -3.91 5.53 19.47
N LEU A 120 -3.87 6.76 19.99
CA LEU A 120 -2.87 7.21 20.96
C LEU A 120 -3.52 7.34 22.34
N PRO A 121 -2.97 6.69 23.38
CA PRO A 121 -3.41 6.93 24.77
C PRO A 121 -3.22 8.39 25.20
N PRO A 122 -3.85 8.84 26.33
CA PRO A 122 -3.53 10.11 26.95
C PRO A 122 -2.05 10.25 27.31
N ALA A 123 -1.53 11.46 27.37
CA ALA A 123 -0.15 11.79 27.73
C ALA A 123 0.91 11.05 26.88
N THR A 124 0.57 10.75 25.62
CA THR A 124 1.47 10.04 24.70
C THR A 124 2.14 11.01 23.75
N ARG A 125 3.44 10.79 23.52
CA ARG A 125 4.23 11.49 22.52
C ARG A 125 5.01 10.48 21.69
N ILE A 126 4.93 10.62 20.36
CA ILE A 126 5.67 9.83 19.40
C ILE A 126 6.41 10.76 18.46
N ASP A 127 7.71 10.57 18.39
CA ASP A 127 8.61 11.34 17.52
C ASP A 127 9.10 10.42 16.37
N TYR A 128 9.12 10.95 15.16
CA TYR A 128 9.73 10.36 13.99
C TYR A 128 10.74 11.35 13.41
N ASP A 129 12.01 10.99 13.42
CA ASP A 129 13.10 11.86 12.93
C ASP A 129 13.07 12.02 11.43
N GLN A 130 12.68 10.95 10.72
CA GLN A 130 12.60 10.93 9.27
C GLN A 130 11.46 10.01 8.79
N PRO A 131 10.84 10.31 7.63
CA PRO A 131 9.87 9.42 7.03
C PRO A 131 10.56 8.18 6.43
N PRO A 132 9.86 7.02 6.32
CA PRO A 132 10.38 5.83 5.64
C PRO A 132 10.75 6.13 4.18
N ARG A 133 10.03 7.04 3.55
CA ARG A 133 10.26 7.55 2.19
C ARG A 133 9.89 9.03 2.15
N PRO A 134 10.80 9.92 1.70
CA PRO A 134 10.49 11.33 1.54
C PRO A 134 9.36 11.56 0.53
N GLY A 135 8.49 12.52 0.81
CA GLY A 135 7.40 12.91 -0.08
C GLY A 135 6.14 12.05 0.03
N LEU A 136 6.04 11.17 1.03
CA LEU A 136 4.78 10.47 1.34
C LEU A 136 3.67 11.49 1.58
N GLU A 137 2.55 11.33 0.87
CA GLU A 137 1.38 12.15 1.06
C GLU A 137 0.50 11.56 2.16
N HIS A 138 0.22 12.35 3.17
CA HIS A 138 -0.58 11.98 4.32
C HIS A 138 -1.86 12.81 4.38
N HIS A 139 -2.99 12.14 4.60
CA HIS A 139 -4.26 12.76 5.00
C HIS A 139 -4.67 12.14 6.34
N LEU A 140 -4.63 12.94 7.39
CA LEU A 140 -5.00 12.54 8.74
C LEU A 140 -6.35 13.13 9.09
N VAL A 141 -7.33 12.30 9.43
CA VAL A 141 -8.66 12.72 9.87
C VAL A 141 -8.82 12.36 11.33
N LEU A 142 -8.96 13.36 12.21
CA LEU A 142 -9.19 13.12 13.64
C LEU A 142 -10.65 12.70 13.87
N MET A 143 -10.84 11.52 14.46
CA MET A 143 -12.15 10.95 14.75
C MET A 143 -12.64 11.31 16.14
N THR A 144 -11.78 11.16 17.16
CA THR A 144 -12.10 11.46 18.57
C THR A 144 -10.88 11.94 19.33
N GLY A 145 -11.12 12.69 20.41
CA GLY A 145 -10.07 13.19 21.30
C GLY A 145 -9.42 14.49 20.81
N ARG A 146 -8.17 14.73 21.23
CA ARG A 146 -7.36 15.88 20.80
C ARG A 146 -5.98 15.42 20.40
N LEU A 147 -5.49 15.91 19.27
CA LEU A 147 -4.20 15.55 18.74
C LEU A 147 -3.43 16.79 18.29
N ARG A 148 -2.21 16.94 18.77
CA ARG A 148 -1.24 17.86 18.19
C ARG A 148 -0.33 17.08 17.26
N VAL A 149 -0.26 17.51 16.00
CA VAL A 149 0.68 16.97 15.01
C VAL A 149 1.66 18.07 14.64
N THR A 150 2.95 17.82 14.84
CA THR A 150 3.99 18.74 14.38
C THR A 150 4.63 18.14 13.14
N VAL A 151 4.60 18.86 12.04
CA VAL A 151 5.21 18.47 10.76
C VAL A 151 6.32 19.45 10.43
N GLU A 152 7.54 18.96 10.35
CA GLU A 152 8.73 19.77 10.02
C GLU A 152 8.82 21.06 10.86
N GLY A 153 8.54 20.92 12.17
CA GLY A 153 8.58 22.03 13.14
C GLY A 153 7.30 22.86 13.23
N THR A 154 6.33 22.68 12.32
CA THR A 154 5.06 23.42 12.35
C THR A 154 3.99 22.63 13.12
N PRO A 155 3.49 23.10 14.27
CA PRO A 155 2.46 22.43 15.04
C PRO A 155 1.05 22.71 14.50
N HIS A 156 0.21 21.68 14.53
CA HIS A 156 -1.20 21.72 14.18
C HIS A 156 -2.02 21.08 15.31
N ASP A 157 -2.89 21.85 15.95
CA ASP A 157 -3.84 21.35 16.95
C ASP A 157 -5.14 20.93 16.27
N LEU A 158 -5.51 19.66 16.40
CA LEU A 158 -6.65 19.07 15.71
C LEU A 158 -7.78 18.76 16.68
N MET A 159 -9.00 19.00 16.22
CA MET A 159 -10.26 18.62 16.85
C MET A 159 -11.00 17.56 16.01
N PRO A 160 -11.94 16.80 16.60
CA PRO A 160 -12.72 15.81 15.85
C PRO A 160 -13.39 16.41 14.60
N GLY A 161 -13.19 15.76 13.45
CA GLY A 161 -13.62 16.21 12.14
C GLY A 161 -12.57 16.98 11.33
N ASP A 162 -11.49 17.46 11.98
CA ASP A 162 -10.40 18.10 11.24
C ASP A 162 -9.65 17.12 10.37
N CYS A 163 -9.21 17.60 9.20
CA CYS A 163 -8.33 16.88 8.29
C CYS A 163 -7.03 17.65 8.07
N LEU A 164 -5.91 17.10 8.52
CA LEU A 164 -4.57 17.61 8.23
C LEU A 164 -3.99 16.88 7.02
N ARG A 165 -3.60 17.64 5.99
CA ARG A 165 -2.99 17.11 4.76
C ARG A 165 -1.58 17.65 4.60
N TYR A 166 -0.62 16.76 4.36
CA TYR A 166 0.77 17.18 4.20
C TYR A 166 1.56 16.14 3.39
N ARG A 167 2.69 16.59 2.83
CA ARG A 167 3.75 15.73 2.31
C ARG A 167 4.88 15.70 3.32
N LEU A 168 5.29 14.51 3.71
CA LEU A 168 6.29 14.32 4.75
C LEU A 168 7.68 14.18 4.12
N HIS A 169 8.54 15.18 4.35
CA HIS A 169 9.93 15.18 3.90
C HIS A 169 10.93 15.09 5.07
N GLY A 170 10.51 15.53 6.25
CA GLY A 170 11.35 15.61 7.45
C GLY A 170 10.69 14.98 8.68
N ALA A 171 11.05 15.51 9.86
CA ALA A 171 10.57 15.01 11.14
C ALA A 171 9.07 15.28 11.34
N SER A 172 8.42 14.37 12.08
CA SER A 172 7.04 14.56 12.53
C SER A 172 6.87 14.10 13.97
N ARG A 173 5.88 14.66 14.64
CA ARG A 173 5.54 14.33 16.03
C ARG A 173 4.04 14.30 16.23
N PHE A 174 3.59 13.36 17.05
CA PHE A 174 2.20 13.21 17.44
C PHE A 174 2.11 13.27 18.97
N GLU A 175 1.24 14.12 19.49
CA GLU A 175 1.10 14.35 20.92
C GLU A 175 -0.36 14.41 21.34
N THR A 176 -0.70 13.69 22.41
CA THR A 176 -2.02 13.75 23.06
C THR A 176 -1.93 14.52 24.38
N THR A 177 -3.09 15.05 24.82
CA THR A 177 -3.15 15.76 26.11
C THR A 177 -3.11 14.77 27.28
N PRO A 178 -2.77 15.21 28.50
CA PRO A 178 -2.86 14.36 29.69
C PRO A 178 -4.29 13.91 30.02
N ALA A 179 -5.30 14.67 29.57
CA ALA A 179 -6.71 14.42 29.89
C ALA A 179 -7.35 13.40 28.95
N GLU A 180 -6.93 13.38 27.68
CA GLU A 180 -7.56 12.53 26.66
C GLU A 180 -6.57 12.10 25.59
N GLY A 181 -6.77 10.87 25.09
CA GLY A 181 -6.06 10.36 23.93
C GLY A 181 -6.66 10.86 22.62
N ALA A 182 -6.26 10.22 21.52
CA ALA A 182 -6.76 10.53 20.18
C ALA A 182 -6.96 9.26 19.35
N ARG A 183 -8.00 9.26 18.51
CA ARG A 183 -8.17 8.27 17.46
C ARG A 183 -8.34 8.97 16.13
N TYR A 184 -7.57 8.54 15.14
CA TYR A 184 -7.58 9.14 13.81
C TYR A 184 -7.38 8.09 12.72
N HIS A 185 -7.88 8.40 11.53
CA HIS A 185 -7.54 7.66 10.33
C HIS A 185 -6.41 8.37 9.60
N LEU A 186 -5.41 7.60 9.15
CA LEU A 186 -4.30 8.08 8.35
C LEU A 186 -4.31 7.38 6.99
N PHE A 187 -4.47 8.17 5.95
CA PHE A 187 -4.33 7.75 4.56
C PHE A 187 -2.91 8.11 4.10
N ILE A 188 -2.20 7.14 3.55
CA ILE A 188 -0.82 7.28 3.06
C ILE A 188 -0.79 6.92 1.58
N LEU A 189 -0.28 7.83 0.75
CA LEU A 189 -0.25 7.73 -0.72
C LEU A 189 1.17 7.88 -1.27
#